data_22aceccf5de5cbd20ca6bdf5f2e719ec
#
_entry.id   22aceccf5de5cbd20ca6bdf5f2e719ec
#
_cell.length_a   1.000
_cell.length_b   1.000
_cell.length_c   1.000
_cell.angle_alpha   90.00
_cell.angle_beta   90.00
_cell.angle_gamma   90.00
#
_symmetry.space_group_name_H-M   'P 1'
#
loop_
_entity.id
_entity.type
_entity.pdbx_description
1 polymer ?
#
loop_
_entity_poly.entity_id
_entity_poly.type
_entity_poly.pdbx_seq_one_letter_code
_entity_poly.pdbx_strand_id
1 'polypeptide(L)'
;MANRAKSIIPAEVFPPGEFLRDELNARGWSQADFARIIVRPLQAVNEIINARKRMTVETAKAIGLALGTGPELWLNLEITYRLSTTPAPDPAIKKHVAERSAA
;
A
#
# COMPACT_ATOMS: atom_id res chain seq x y z
N MET A 1 15.01 -8.34 -13.83
CA MET A 1 15.25 -7.99 -13.50
C MET A 1 15.97 -7.46 -12.71
N ALA A 2 16.85 -7.74 -12.63
CA ALA A 2 17.71 -7.15 -11.81
C ALA A 2 17.49 -5.82 -11.60
N ASN A 3 16.98 -5.20 -12.49
CA ASN A 3 16.75 -3.94 -12.36
C ASN A 3 15.99 -3.59 -11.21
N ARG A 4 15.38 -4.50 -10.56
CA ARG A 4 14.69 -4.16 -9.46
C ARG A 4 15.49 -3.55 -8.43
N ALA A 5 16.70 -3.80 -8.36
CA ALA A 5 17.57 -3.19 -7.42
C ALA A 5 17.48 -1.74 -7.47
N LYS A 6 17.16 -1.22 -8.62
CA LYS A 6 17.10 0.13 -8.73
C LYS A 6 15.90 0.61 -8.12
N SER A 7 14.98 -0.22 -7.71
CA SER A 7 13.79 0.23 -7.15
C SER A 7 13.99 0.89 -5.85
N ILE A 8 15.17 0.86 -5.32
CA ILE A 8 15.40 1.62 -4.13
C ILE A 8 15.36 3.07 -4.42
N ILE A 9 15.34 3.49 -5.65
CA ILE A 9 15.21 4.88 -5.95
C ILE A 9 13.85 5.33 -5.51
N PRO A 10 13.75 6.36 -4.65
CA PRO A 10 12.47 6.78 -4.11
C PRO A 10 11.39 7.07 -5.14
N ALA A 11 11.80 7.49 -6.32
CA ALA A 11 10.83 7.82 -7.34
C ALA A 11 10.08 6.59 -7.85
N GLU A 12 10.53 5.42 -7.50
CA GLU A 12 9.91 4.19 -7.97
C GLU A 12 9.06 3.50 -6.93
N VAL A 13 8.46 4.26 -6.03
CA VAL A 13 7.57 3.68 -5.03
C VAL A 13 6.17 3.64 -5.61
N PHE A 14 5.55 2.49 -5.55
CA PHE A 14 4.23 2.30 -6.12
C PHE A 14 3.20 1.96 -5.04
N PRO A 15 1.94 2.30 -5.25
CA PRO A 15 0.89 1.92 -4.29
C PRO A 15 0.65 0.41 -4.29
N PRO A 16 0.15 -0.14 -3.20
CA PRO A 16 -0.10 -1.58 -3.11
C PRO A 16 -1.01 -2.11 -4.21
N GLY A 17 -1.91 -1.25 -4.71
CA GLY A 17 -2.84 -1.67 -5.76
C GLY A 17 -2.16 -2.14 -7.02
N GLU A 18 -0.98 -1.59 -7.35
CA GLU A 18 -0.26 -2.04 -8.53
C GLU A 18 0.30 -3.45 -8.31
N PHE A 19 0.79 -3.73 -7.11
CA PHE A 19 1.25 -5.07 -6.81
C PHE A 19 0.09 -6.05 -6.82
N LEU A 20 -1.06 -5.62 -6.34
CA LEU A 20 -2.24 -6.47 -6.35
C LEU A 20 -2.65 -6.78 -7.79
N ARG A 21 -2.65 -5.77 -8.66
CA ARG A 21 -2.99 -5.99 -10.05
C ARG A 21 -2.08 -7.03 -10.68
N ASP A 22 -0.78 -6.95 -10.42
CA ASP A 22 0.18 -7.88 -10.98
C ASP A 22 -0.08 -9.30 -10.46
N GLU A 23 -0.41 -9.43 -9.17
CA GLU A 23 -0.69 -10.74 -8.59
C GLU A 23 -1.94 -11.38 -9.19
N LEU A 24 -2.97 -10.58 -9.41
CA LEU A 24 -4.19 -11.08 -10.02
C LEU A 24 -3.93 -11.50 -11.47
N ASN A 25 -3.17 -10.69 -12.20
CA ASN A 25 -2.85 -11.02 -13.58
C ASN A 25 -2.04 -12.31 -13.66
N ALA A 26 -1.11 -12.50 -12.75
CA ALA A 26 -0.29 -13.70 -12.74
C ALA A 26 -1.12 -14.95 -12.48
N ARG A 27 -2.22 -14.81 -11.73
CA ARG A 27 -3.09 -15.93 -11.44
C ARG A 27 -4.22 -16.12 -12.44
N GLY A 28 -4.36 -15.18 -13.37
CA GLY A 28 -5.48 -15.22 -14.31
C GLY A 28 -6.81 -14.88 -13.65
N TRP A 29 -6.78 -14.15 -12.54
CA TRP A 29 -8.02 -13.78 -11.85
C TRP A 29 -8.43 -12.37 -12.27
N SER A 30 -9.71 -12.22 -12.58
CA SER A 30 -10.26 -10.88 -12.83
C SER A 30 -10.50 -10.18 -11.49
N GLN A 31 -10.75 -8.88 -11.53
CA GLN A 31 -11.14 -8.16 -10.33
C GLN A 31 -12.43 -8.72 -9.75
N ALA A 32 -13.36 -9.13 -10.61
CA ALA A 32 -14.61 -9.72 -10.15
C ALA A 32 -14.38 -11.07 -9.47
N ASP A 33 -13.45 -11.86 -9.99
CA ASP A 33 -13.09 -13.12 -9.34
C ASP A 33 -12.54 -12.84 -7.96
N PHE A 34 -11.66 -11.89 -7.84
CA PHE A 34 -11.02 -11.58 -6.57
C PHE A 34 -12.02 -11.01 -5.56
N ALA A 35 -12.92 -10.18 -6.04
CA ALA A 35 -13.97 -9.63 -5.18
C ALA A 35 -14.79 -10.76 -4.53
N ARG A 36 -15.10 -11.79 -5.30
CA ARG A 36 -15.81 -12.92 -4.75
C ARG A 36 -14.95 -13.68 -3.76
N ILE A 37 -13.68 -13.84 -4.05
CA ILE A 37 -12.77 -14.59 -3.18
C ILE A 37 -12.65 -13.92 -1.81
N ILE A 38 -12.51 -12.60 -1.77
CA ILE A 38 -12.33 -11.91 -0.50
C ILE A 38 -13.64 -11.40 0.08
N VAL A 39 -14.75 -11.76 -0.56
CA VAL A 39 -16.10 -11.42 -0.10
C VAL A 39 -16.27 -9.91 0.05
N ARG A 40 -15.90 -9.18 -0.99
CA ARG A 40 -16.04 -7.73 -1.03
C ARG A 40 -16.68 -7.32 -2.34
N PRO A 41 -17.32 -6.15 -2.38
CA PRO A 41 -17.88 -5.67 -3.64
C PRO A 41 -16.79 -5.42 -4.68
N LEU A 42 -17.12 -5.59 -5.93
CA LEU A 42 -16.18 -5.33 -7.02
C LEU A 42 -15.63 -3.89 -6.93
N GLN A 43 -16.49 -2.94 -6.59
CA GLN A 43 -16.05 -1.56 -6.48
C GLN A 43 -14.93 -1.39 -5.45
N ALA A 44 -15.02 -2.13 -4.33
CA ALA A 44 -13.99 -2.04 -3.29
C ALA A 44 -12.64 -2.53 -3.82
N VAL A 45 -12.64 -3.61 -4.60
CA VAL A 45 -11.42 -4.13 -5.19
C VAL A 45 -10.86 -3.13 -6.20
N ASN A 46 -11.73 -2.56 -7.02
CA ASN A 46 -11.30 -1.59 -8.01
C ASN A 46 -10.68 -0.35 -7.35
N GLU A 47 -11.25 0.10 -6.25
CA GLU A 47 -10.71 1.27 -5.54
C GLU A 47 -9.33 1.00 -4.95
N ILE A 48 -9.10 -0.21 -4.47
CA ILE A 48 -7.80 -0.58 -3.94
C ILE A 48 -6.77 -0.62 -5.06
N ILE A 49 -7.12 -1.25 -6.18
CA ILE A 49 -6.21 -1.39 -7.32
C ILE A 49 -5.83 -0.03 -7.89
N ASN A 50 -6.77 0.90 -7.92
CA ASN A 50 -6.51 2.23 -8.46
C ASN A 50 -6.06 3.24 -7.41
N ALA A 51 -5.65 2.77 -6.25
CA ALA A 51 -5.11 3.59 -5.18
C ALA A 51 -6.06 4.67 -4.68
N ARG A 52 -7.37 4.44 -4.81
CA ARG A 52 -8.37 5.38 -4.32
C ARG A 52 -8.76 5.12 -2.88
N LYS A 53 -8.40 3.95 -2.35
CA LYS A 53 -8.64 3.60 -0.97
C LYS A 53 -7.36 3.11 -0.36
N ARG A 54 -7.16 3.42 0.91
CA ARG A 54 -5.99 2.97 1.62
C ARG A 54 -6.11 1.49 1.95
N MET A 55 -4.98 0.83 2.06
CA MET A 55 -4.93 -0.54 2.51
C MET A 55 -5.08 -0.55 4.03
N THR A 56 -6.21 -1.03 4.51
CA THR A 56 -6.43 -1.13 5.95
C THR A 56 -5.96 -2.49 6.45
N VAL A 57 -5.84 -2.63 7.77
CA VAL A 57 -5.45 -3.92 8.34
C VAL A 57 -6.45 -5.00 7.96
N GLU A 58 -7.73 -4.68 8.00
CA GLU A 58 -8.75 -5.65 7.66
C GLU A 58 -8.62 -6.11 6.21
N THR A 59 -8.41 -5.20 5.31
CA THR A 59 -8.25 -5.53 3.89
C THR A 59 -6.96 -6.30 3.65
N ALA A 60 -5.88 -5.91 4.35
CA ALA A 60 -4.61 -6.60 4.21
C ALA A 60 -4.71 -8.05 4.68
N LYS A 61 -5.49 -8.30 5.72
CA LYS A 61 -5.70 -9.66 6.20
C LYS A 61 -6.46 -10.49 5.16
N ALA A 62 -7.48 -9.91 4.54
CA ALA A 62 -8.25 -10.61 3.53
C ALA A 62 -7.38 -10.92 2.30
N ILE A 63 -6.65 -9.94 1.81
CA ILE A 63 -5.80 -10.11 0.64
C ILE A 63 -4.68 -11.10 0.96
N GLY A 64 -4.06 -10.96 2.12
CA GLY A 64 -2.97 -11.83 2.52
C GLY A 64 -3.40 -13.28 2.61
N LEU A 65 -4.62 -13.52 3.09
CA LEU A 65 -5.15 -14.86 3.18
C LEU A 65 -5.43 -15.42 1.78
N ALA A 66 -6.04 -14.61 0.93
CA ALA A 66 -6.41 -15.07 -0.41
C ALA A 66 -5.18 -15.36 -1.27
N LEU A 67 -4.13 -14.58 -1.13
CA LEU A 67 -2.95 -14.74 -1.96
C LEU A 67 -1.83 -15.53 -1.30
N GLY A 68 -2.00 -15.85 -0.02
CA GLY A 68 -1.01 -16.64 0.69
C GLY A 68 0.25 -15.88 1.08
N THR A 69 0.19 -14.56 1.08
CA THR A 69 1.36 -13.75 1.38
C THR A 69 1.40 -13.29 2.84
N GLY A 70 0.27 -13.39 3.54
CA GLY A 70 0.15 -12.74 4.85
C GLY A 70 -0.18 -11.26 4.70
N PRO A 71 -0.64 -10.64 5.77
CA PRO A 71 -1.07 -9.24 5.70
C PRO A 71 0.08 -8.23 5.74
N GLU A 72 1.20 -8.60 6.33
CA GLU A 72 2.30 -7.65 6.54
C GLU A 72 2.85 -7.09 5.23
N LEU A 73 2.94 -7.92 4.21
CA LEU A 73 3.41 -7.44 2.92
C LEU A 73 2.58 -6.24 2.44
N TRP A 74 1.26 -6.38 2.51
CA TRP A 74 0.37 -5.34 1.98
C TRP A 74 0.38 -4.09 2.82
N LEU A 75 0.51 -4.24 4.15
CA LEU A 75 0.61 -3.08 5.03
C LEU A 75 1.95 -2.36 4.86
N ASN A 76 3.01 -3.10 4.64
CA ASN A 76 4.32 -2.50 4.42
C ASN A 76 4.35 -1.73 3.09
N LEU A 77 3.73 -2.27 2.06
CA LEU A 77 3.63 -1.57 0.79
C LEU A 77 2.84 -0.27 0.95
N GLU A 78 1.76 -0.31 1.72
CA GLU A 78 0.93 0.86 1.95
C GLU A 78 1.72 1.93 2.71
N ILE A 79 2.40 1.55 3.79
CA ILE A 79 3.14 2.49 4.59
C ILE A 79 4.28 3.13 3.79
N THR A 80 5.02 2.33 3.04
CA THR A 80 6.12 2.85 2.24
C THR A 80 5.60 3.86 1.22
N TYR A 81 4.48 3.54 0.58
CA TYR A 81 3.89 4.44 -0.39
C TYR A 81 3.43 5.75 0.27
N ARG A 82 2.76 5.65 1.42
CA ARG A 82 2.24 6.85 2.08
C ARG A 82 3.37 7.72 2.63
N LEU A 83 4.43 7.11 3.13
CA LEU A 83 5.56 7.89 3.61
C LEU A 83 6.21 8.69 2.47
N SER A 84 6.26 8.10 1.27
CA SER A 84 6.91 8.79 0.16
C SER A 84 6.03 9.84 -0.49
N THR A 85 4.70 9.73 -0.35
CA THR A 85 3.78 10.64 -1.02
C THR A 85 3.16 11.67 -0.09
N THR A 86 3.32 11.52 1.21
CA THR A 86 2.76 12.47 2.17
C THR A 86 3.76 13.61 2.39
N PRO A 87 3.32 14.86 2.34
CA PRO A 87 4.24 15.98 2.53
C PRO A 87 4.86 15.98 3.91
N ALA A 88 5.99 16.64 4.03
CA ALA A 88 6.66 16.79 5.31
C ALA A 88 5.74 17.52 6.29
N PRO A 89 5.91 17.26 7.59
CA PRO A 89 5.06 17.94 8.57
C PRO A 89 5.43 19.41 8.68
N ASP A 90 4.61 20.17 9.40
CA ASP A 90 4.83 21.59 9.59
C ASP A 90 6.20 21.81 10.25
N PRO A 91 7.06 22.61 9.66
CA PRO A 91 8.39 22.87 10.24
C PRO A 91 8.32 23.50 11.63
N ALA A 92 7.21 24.09 12.00
CA ALA A 92 7.07 24.64 13.33
C ALA A 92 7.16 23.59 14.42
N ILE A 93 6.89 22.32 14.09
CA ILE A 93 6.97 21.25 15.08
C ILE A 93 8.39 21.17 15.64
N LYS A 94 9.39 21.24 14.77
CA LYS A 94 10.76 21.14 15.18
C LYS A 94 11.15 22.29 16.09
N LYS A 95 10.65 23.48 15.76
CA LYS A 95 10.91 24.67 16.56
C LYS A 95 10.29 24.53 17.95
N HIS A 96 9.06 24.05 18.02
CA HIS A 96 8.37 23.91 19.29
C HIS A 96 9.03 22.87 20.18
N VAL A 97 9.54 21.79 19.58
CA VAL A 97 10.25 20.78 20.34
C VAL A 97 11.53 21.38 20.93
N ALA A 98 12.26 22.15 20.15
CA ALA A 98 13.48 22.79 20.63
C ALA A 98 13.20 23.74 21.78
N GLU A 99 12.13 24.51 21.67
CA GLU A 99 11.76 25.45 22.73
C GLU A 99 11.42 24.72 24.04
N ARG A 100 10.72 23.59 23.94
CA ARG A 100 10.39 22.85 25.15
C ARG A 100 11.63 22.18 25.73
N SER A 101 12.53 21.72 24.90
CA SER A 101 13.73 21.04 25.38
C SER A 101 14.70 22.01 26.01
N ALA A 102 14.67 23.28 25.62
CA ALA A 102 15.56 24.27 26.17
C ALA A 102 15.11 24.75 27.55
N ALA A 103 13.85 24.54 27.87
CA ALA A 103 13.32 24.95 29.16
C ALA A 103 13.77 23.98 30.27
#